data_603293768f8330b750ce0de905bd1d1e
#
_entry.id   603293768f8330b750ce0de905bd1d1e
#
_cell.length_a   1.000
_cell.length_b   1.000
_cell.length_c   1.000
_cell.angle_alpha   90.00
_cell.angle_beta   90.00
_cell.angle_gamma   90.00
#
_symmetry.space_group_name_H-M   'P 1'
#
loop_
_entity.id
_entity.type
_entity.pdbx_description
1 polymer ?
#
loop_
_entity_poly.entity_id
_entity_poly.type
_entity_poly.pdbx_seq_one_letter_code
_entity_poly.pdbx_strand_id
1 'polypeptide(L)'
;MNDASIRRERSAQTGFATSTLDRRADLRDKPDAIEALRHRSDTRLTVVAGETPVLKRLDDEMQTVWFSHAEAQLLGSGLDEAFLGLAPGGAPRFARLIDKGLVDLLRERPELMLTDLRSVALKKLVPKDELGPLGEGKALLDWHARHRFCASCGAPSQSGASGWKRECTACGAQHFPRTDPVVIMLATRGENCLLARQSRFAPGMYSCIAGFVEPGETFEDAVRRETWEEAGLRTGTVRYIASQPWPFPGSLMIGCIAQALNDDIVLDETELEAGRWFSRTEALQMLKGEHPDNLFCPPHMAIANTLLKAWAVDGEEA
;
A
#
# COMPACT_ATOMS: atom_id res chain seq x y z
N MET A 1 1.96 10.77 19.81
CA MET A 1 1.93 9.44 20.44
C MET A 1 3.06 8.61 19.85
N ASN A 2 4.16 8.48 20.60
CA ASN A 2 5.32 7.68 20.20
C ASN A 2 5.57 6.61 21.28
N ASP A 3 4.53 5.83 21.57
CA ASP A 3 4.66 4.71 22.50
C ASP A 3 5.26 3.52 21.78
N ALA A 4 6.42 3.05 22.22
CA ALA A 4 7.08 1.87 21.68
C ALA A 4 6.21 0.59 21.79
N SER A 5 5.18 0.58 22.66
CA SER A 5 4.22 -0.51 22.77
C SER A 5 3.31 -0.63 21.56
N ILE A 6 2.94 0.50 20.90
CA ILE A 6 2.07 0.54 19.72
C ILE A 6 2.78 -0.03 18.48
N ARG A 7 4.12 -0.01 18.44
CA ARG A 7 4.91 -0.55 17.31
C ARG A 7 5.10 -2.07 17.34
N ARG A 8 4.52 -2.77 18.32
CA ARG A 8 4.55 -4.25 18.39
C ARG A 8 3.49 -4.92 17.55
N GLU A 9 2.53 -4.17 17.02
CA GLU A 9 1.50 -4.71 16.14
C GLU A 9 2.10 -5.24 14.84
N ARG A 10 1.62 -6.38 14.36
CA ARG A 10 2.09 -6.98 13.10
C ARG A 10 1.90 -6.06 11.90
N SER A 11 0.82 -5.27 11.89
CA SER A 11 0.54 -4.27 10.84
C SER A 11 1.68 -3.26 10.69
N ALA A 12 2.30 -2.80 11.78
CA ALA A 12 3.42 -1.85 11.76
C ALA A 12 4.71 -2.44 11.14
N GLN A 13 4.75 -3.75 10.89
CA GLN A 13 5.89 -4.41 10.25
C GLN A 13 5.71 -4.54 8.73
N THR A 14 4.50 -4.33 8.21
CA THR A 14 4.20 -4.39 6.79
C THR A 14 4.73 -3.15 6.05
N GLY A 15 4.93 -3.26 4.74
CA GLY A 15 5.31 -2.13 3.90
C GLY A 15 4.24 -1.04 3.89
N PHE A 16 4.67 0.22 3.73
CA PHE A 16 3.81 1.42 3.68
C PHE A 16 3.04 1.74 4.96
N ALA A 17 3.11 0.93 6.02
CA ALA A 17 2.41 1.15 7.30
C ALA A 17 3.18 2.04 8.29
N THR A 18 4.38 2.50 7.93
CA THR A 18 5.34 3.14 8.86
C THR A 18 5.35 4.66 8.78
N SER A 19 4.21 5.32 8.61
CA SER A 19 4.15 6.79 8.69
C SER A 19 4.32 7.26 10.13
N THR A 20 5.26 8.20 10.35
CA THR A 20 5.46 8.88 11.63
C THR A 20 4.80 10.25 11.67
N LEU A 21 4.07 10.63 10.61
CA LEU A 21 3.44 11.94 10.49
C LEU A 21 2.22 12.06 11.43
N ASP A 22 2.13 13.18 12.13
CA ASP A 22 0.86 13.63 12.69
C ASP A 22 0.02 14.22 11.56
N ARG A 23 -1.05 13.54 11.18
CA ARG A 23 -1.88 13.87 10.01
C ARG A 23 -2.58 15.21 10.09
N ARG A 24 -2.74 15.79 11.30
CA ARG A 24 -3.36 17.11 11.55
C ARG A 24 -4.59 17.36 10.68
N ALA A 25 -5.55 16.44 10.73
CA ALA A 25 -6.81 16.57 9.97
C ALA A 25 -7.56 17.86 10.31
N ASP A 26 -7.38 18.38 11.53
CA ASP A 26 -7.93 19.66 12.02
C ASP A 26 -7.46 20.90 11.24
N LEU A 27 -6.36 20.78 10.48
CA LEU A 27 -5.80 21.89 9.68
C LEU A 27 -6.24 21.86 8.23
N ARG A 28 -6.74 20.75 7.70
CA ARG A 28 -6.98 20.56 6.26
C ARG A 28 -7.95 21.55 5.64
N ASP A 29 -8.96 21.98 6.40
CA ASP A 29 -9.95 22.99 5.99
C ASP A 29 -9.60 24.41 6.46
N LYS A 30 -8.35 24.68 6.83
CA LYS A 30 -7.83 26.00 7.24
C LYS A 30 -6.79 26.51 6.26
N PRO A 31 -7.20 27.13 5.13
CA PRO A 31 -6.28 27.50 4.04
C PRO A 31 -5.13 28.39 4.50
N ASP A 32 -5.38 29.38 5.35
CA ASP A 32 -4.35 30.28 5.85
C ASP A 32 -3.28 29.54 6.69
N ALA A 33 -3.69 28.58 7.52
CA ALA A 33 -2.77 27.77 8.32
C ALA A 33 -1.92 26.85 7.43
N ILE A 34 -2.53 26.23 6.41
CA ILE A 34 -1.82 25.39 5.44
C ILE A 34 -0.85 26.21 4.61
N GLU A 35 -1.23 27.40 4.18
CA GLU A 35 -0.36 28.28 3.41
C GLU A 35 0.85 28.73 4.23
N ALA A 36 0.63 29.08 5.50
CA ALA A 36 1.73 29.37 6.43
C ALA A 36 2.68 28.18 6.59
N LEU A 37 2.15 26.95 6.70
CA LEU A 37 2.95 25.73 6.77
C LEU A 37 3.73 25.49 5.46
N ARG A 38 3.12 25.76 4.30
CA ARG A 38 3.74 25.57 2.98
C ARG A 38 5.01 26.44 2.82
N HIS A 39 4.99 27.66 3.33
CA HIS A 39 6.08 28.64 3.21
C HIS A 39 7.18 28.48 4.27
N ARG A 40 7.09 27.54 5.19
CA ARG A 40 8.16 27.30 6.15
C ARG A 40 9.41 26.73 5.46
N SER A 41 10.58 27.12 5.92
CA SER A 41 11.88 26.68 5.38
C SER A 41 12.16 25.17 5.59
N ASP A 42 11.52 24.57 6.61
CA ASP A 42 11.64 23.14 6.94
C ASP A 42 10.54 22.28 6.28
N THR A 43 9.67 22.88 5.46
CA THR A 43 8.70 22.14 4.65
C THR A 43 9.42 21.27 3.62
N ARG A 44 8.91 20.03 3.49
CA ARG A 44 9.40 19.07 2.47
C ARG A 44 8.23 18.45 1.73
N LEU A 45 8.49 18.16 0.44
CA LEU A 45 7.52 17.56 -0.46
C LEU A 45 8.07 16.24 -1.01
N THR A 46 7.22 15.22 -1.08
CA THR A 46 7.45 14.11 -2.01
C THR A 46 6.87 14.46 -3.36
N VAL A 47 7.53 14.07 -4.44
CA VAL A 47 7.13 14.41 -5.81
C VAL A 47 6.86 13.14 -6.60
N VAL A 48 5.74 13.12 -7.32
CA VAL A 48 5.34 12.01 -8.20
C VAL A 48 5.07 12.54 -9.60
N ALA A 49 5.77 12.01 -10.59
CA ALA A 49 5.57 12.34 -12.01
C ALA A 49 4.59 11.32 -12.62
N GLY A 50 3.32 11.71 -12.76
CA GLY A 50 2.25 10.76 -13.10
C GLY A 50 2.10 9.68 -12.03
N GLU A 51 2.56 8.45 -12.30
CA GLU A 51 2.54 7.33 -11.36
C GLU A 51 3.94 6.99 -10.79
N THR A 52 4.98 7.69 -11.24
CA THR A 52 6.38 7.39 -10.94
C THR A 52 6.91 8.30 -9.83
N PRO A 53 7.27 7.75 -8.66
CA PRO A 53 7.98 8.50 -7.63
C PRO A 53 9.31 9.07 -8.13
N VAL A 54 9.59 10.31 -7.74
CA VAL A 54 10.89 10.95 -7.94
C VAL A 54 11.64 10.89 -6.63
N LEU A 55 12.84 10.30 -6.64
CA LEU A 55 13.73 10.20 -5.49
C LEU A 55 14.95 11.07 -5.71
N LYS A 56 15.46 11.67 -4.64
CA LYS A 56 16.72 12.41 -4.66
C LYS A 56 17.84 11.50 -4.15
N ARG A 57 18.94 11.38 -4.92
CA ARG A 57 20.13 10.65 -4.47
C ARG A 57 20.83 11.44 -3.36
N LEU A 58 21.15 10.77 -2.28
CA LEU A 58 21.99 11.30 -1.21
C LEU A 58 23.44 10.84 -1.40
N ASP A 59 23.60 9.58 -1.81
CA ASP A 59 24.85 8.93 -2.18
C ASP A 59 24.55 7.77 -3.17
N ASP A 60 25.52 6.89 -3.39
CA ASP A 60 25.38 5.77 -4.34
C ASP A 60 24.34 4.71 -3.90
N GLU A 61 24.08 4.60 -2.61
CA GLU A 61 23.20 3.55 -2.04
C GLU A 61 21.87 4.10 -1.52
N MET A 62 21.88 5.34 -1.00
CA MET A 62 20.71 5.90 -0.31
C MET A 62 20.03 7.03 -1.08
N GLN A 63 18.70 7.01 -1.09
CA GLN A 63 17.85 8.06 -1.65
C GLN A 63 16.89 8.57 -0.58
N THR A 64 16.33 9.75 -0.82
CA THR A 64 15.23 10.30 -0.03
C THR A 64 14.06 10.70 -0.93
N VAL A 65 12.85 10.67 -0.37
CA VAL A 65 11.64 11.15 -1.05
C VAL A 65 11.44 12.67 -0.87
N TRP A 66 12.25 13.31 -0.04
CA TRP A 66 12.00 14.68 0.42
C TRP A 66 12.76 15.72 -0.36
N PHE A 67 12.02 16.64 -0.96
CA PHE A 67 12.50 17.84 -1.64
C PHE A 67 12.10 19.08 -0.86
N SER A 68 12.92 20.10 -0.85
CA SER A 68 12.50 21.46 -0.46
C SER A 68 11.50 22.02 -1.48
N HIS A 69 10.78 23.07 -1.13
CA HIS A 69 9.85 23.70 -2.06
C HIS A 69 10.55 24.19 -3.35
N ALA A 70 11.72 24.79 -3.23
CA ALA A 70 12.52 25.25 -4.37
C ALA A 70 12.97 24.09 -5.28
N GLU A 71 13.48 23.01 -4.69
CA GLU A 71 13.85 21.80 -5.44
C GLU A 71 12.64 21.21 -6.18
N ALA A 72 11.49 21.08 -5.49
CA ALA A 72 10.28 20.53 -6.11
C ALA A 72 9.76 21.40 -7.28
N GLN A 73 9.92 22.72 -7.22
CA GLN A 73 9.60 23.62 -8.34
C GLN A 73 10.48 23.38 -9.56
N LEU A 74 11.76 23.03 -9.37
CA LEU A 74 12.69 22.73 -10.46
C LEU A 74 12.41 21.37 -11.13
N LEU A 75 11.59 20.51 -10.52
CA LEU A 75 11.17 19.24 -11.11
C LEU A 75 9.96 19.40 -12.05
N GLY A 76 9.15 20.42 -11.87
CA GLY A 76 7.99 20.71 -12.70
C GLY A 76 6.87 21.45 -11.98
N SER A 77 5.96 22.01 -12.75
CA SER A 77 4.76 22.67 -12.21
C SER A 77 3.84 21.66 -11.54
N GLY A 78 3.36 21.99 -10.34
CA GLY A 78 2.41 21.16 -9.61
C GLY A 78 1.04 21.12 -10.30
N LEU A 79 0.51 19.95 -10.52
CA LEU A 79 -0.84 19.72 -11.04
C LEU A 79 -1.87 19.58 -9.93
N ASP A 80 -1.49 18.88 -8.86
CA ASP A 80 -2.24 18.72 -7.61
C ASP A 80 -1.24 18.59 -6.44
N GLU A 81 -1.69 18.94 -5.24
CA GLU A 81 -0.88 18.85 -4.02
C GLU A 81 -1.74 18.41 -2.84
N ALA A 82 -1.16 17.62 -1.94
CA ALA A 82 -1.83 17.17 -0.71
C ALA A 82 -0.94 17.40 0.52
N PHE A 83 -1.54 17.92 1.59
CA PHE A 83 -0.91 18.00 2.90
C PHE A 83 -0.95 16.62 3.58
N LEU A 84 0.20 16.04 3.88
CA LEU A 84 0.31 14.73 4.51
C LEU A 84 0.31 14.80 6.04
N GLY A 85 0.79 15.90 6.62
CA GLY A 85 0.88 16.08 8.05
C GLY A 85 2.17 16.78 8.49
N LEU A 86 2.46 16.65 9.78
CA LEU A 86 3.68 17.17 10.42
C LEU A 86 4.59 16.01 10.79
N ALA A 87 5.86 16.10 10.46
CA ALA A 87 6.88 15.17 10.92
C ALA A 87 7.14 15.32 12.44
N PRO A 88 7.79 14.36 13.10
CA PRO A 88 8.32 14.57 14.44
C PRO A 88 9.14 15.85 14.49
N GLY A 89 8.84 16.74 15.46
CA GLY A 89 9.41 18.09 15.51
C GLY A 89 8.60 19.16 14.78
N GLY A 90 7.47 18.81 14.16
CA GLY A 90 6.49 19.75 13.62
C GLY A 90 6.77 20.25 12.20
N ALA A 91 7.76 19.70 11.50
CA ALA A 91 8.08 20.10 10.13
C ALA A 91 7.01 19.60 9.12
N PRO A 92 6.45 20.49 8.27
CA PRO A 92 5.36 20.13 7.36
C PRO A 92 5.82 19.20 6.23
N ARG A 93 4.90 18.29 5.84
CA ARG A 93 5.08 17.34 4.74
C ARG A 93 3.92 17.42 3.77
N PHE A 94 4.25 17.50 2.48
CA PHE A 94 3.29 17.54 1.38
C PHE A 94 3.64 16.49 0.33
N ALA A 95 2.67 16.16 -0.52
CA ALA A 95 2.89 15.41 -1.76
C ALA A 95 2.49 16.28 -2.94
N ARG A 96 3.27 16.25 -4.04
CA ARG A 96 3.03 17.02 -5.26
C ARG A 96 3.01 16.13 -6.47
N LEU A 97 1.97 16.24 -7.27
CA LEU A 97 1.86 15.65 -8.59
C LEU A 97 2.43 16.59 -9.64
N ILE A 98 3.29 16.10 -10.51
CA ILE A 98 3.78 16.80 -11.70
C ILE A 98 3.44 15.99 -12.97
N ASP A 99 3.61 16.62 -14.13
CA ASP A 99 3.24 16.02 -15.40
C ASP A 99 4.08 14.75 -15.68
N LYS A 100 3.39 13.67 -16.12
CA LYS A 100 4.03 12.41 -16.48
C LYS A 100 4.99 12.54 -17.67
N GLY A 101 4.78 13.50 -18.55
CA GLY A 101 5.64 13.78 -19.70
C GLY A 101 7.06 14.24 -19.30
N LEU A 102 7.27 14.61 -18.02
CA LEU A 102 8.60 14.98 -17.52
C LEU A 102 9.46 13.78 -17.11
N VAL A 103 8.90 12.56 -17.05
CA VAL A 103 9.60 11.36 -16.53
C VAL A 103 10.91 11.11 -17.24
N ASP A 104 10.96 11.14 -18.58
CA ASP A 104 12.17 10.84 -19.35
C ASP A 104 13.21 11.92 -19.17
N LEU A 105 12.82 13.20 -19.18
CA LEU A 105 13.72 14.34 -18.90
C LEU A 105 14.33 14.25 -17.49
N LEU A 106 13.52 13.89 -16.49
CA LEU A 106 14.00 13.77 -15.11
C LEU A 106 14.91 12.56 -14.90
N ARG A 107 14.76 11.49 -15.69
CA ARG A 107 15.68 10.33 -15.65
C ARG A 107 17.09 10.64 -16.11
N GLU A 108 17.28 11.66 -16.97
CA GLU A 108 18.59 12.09 -17.42
C GLU A 108 19.37 12.86 -16.34
N ARG A 109 18.72 13.26 -15.26
CA ARG A 109 19.35 14.02 -14.17
C ARG A 109 20.03 13.07 -13.19
N PRO A 110 21.38 13.13 -13.06
CA PRO A 110 22.15 12.17 -12.26
C PRO A 110 21.82 12.20 -10.76
N GLU A 111 21.37 13.35 -10.24
CA GLU A 111 20.98 13.51 -8.85
C GLU A 111 19.59 12.92 -8.52
N LEU A 112 18.87 12.41 -9.53
CA LEU A 112 17.54 11.84 -9.36
C LEU A 112 17.54 10.34 -9.64
N MET A 113 16.57 9.66 -9.06
CA MET A 113 16.20 8.28 -9.40
C MET A 113 14.69 8.20 -9.57
N LEU A 114 14.24 7.71 -10.72
CA LEU A 114 12.82 7.49 -11.02
C LEU A 114 12.59 6.00 -11.22
N THR A 115 11.77 5.41 -10.37
CA THR A 115 11.40 4.00 -10.44
C THR A 115 9.99 3.81 -9.88
N ASP A 116 9.39 2.65 -10.11
CA ASP A 116 8.08 2.34 -9.56
C ASP A 116 8.14 2.14 -8.04
N LEU A 117 7.01 2.39 -7.39
CA LEU A 117 6.92 2.35 -5.92
C LEU A 117 7.19 0.95 -5.34
N ARG A 118 6.90 -0.14 -6.08
CA ARG A 118 7.20 -1.51 -5.62
C ARG A 118 8.71 -1.74 -5.58
N SER A 119 9.42 -1.28 -6.60
CA SER A 119 10.89 -1.32 -6.65
C SER A 119 11.51 -0.50 -5.53
N VAL A 120 10.96 0.70 -5.21
CA VAL A 120 11.42 1.48 -4.05
C VAL A 120 11.36 0.67 -2.77
N ALA A 121 10.24 0.01 -2.53
CA ALA A 121 10.02 -0.77 -1.32
C ALA A 121 10.85 -2.08 -1.28
N LEU A 122 10.87 -2.83 -2.39
CA LEU A 122 11.57 -4.12 -2.47
C LEU A 122 13.09 -3.97 -2.34
N LYS A 123 13.64 -2.95 -3.01
CA LYS A 123 15.09 -2.67 -3.00
C LYS A 123 15.52 -1.83 -1.80
N LYS A 124 14.57 -1.41 -0.94
CA LYS A 124 14.82 -0.57 0.24
C LYS A 124 15.58 0.72 -0.11
N LEU A 125 15.17 1.37 -1.21
CA LEU A 125 15.88 2.54 -1.76
C LEU A 125 15.78 3.78 -0.88
N VAL A 126 14.82 3.84 0.02
CA VAL A 126 14.62 4.96 0.96
C VAL A 126 14.51 4.45 2.39
N PRO A 127 14.74 5.30 3.40
CA PRO A 127 14.49 4.97 4.80
C PRO A 127 13.06 4.45 5.02
N LYS A 128 12.90 3.49 5.94
CA LYS A 128 11.62 2.79 6.18
C LYS A 128 10.50 3.77 6.57
N ASP A 129 10.81 4.83 7.31
CA ASP A 129 9.86 5.85 7.77
C ASP A 129 9.44 6.83 6.66
N GLU A 130 10.15 6.87 5.54
CA GLU A 130 9.78 7.65 4.35
C GLU A 130 8.83 6.89 3.42
N LEU A 131 8.82 5.55 3.48
CA LEU A 131 8.02 4.71 2.59
C LEU A 131 6.51 4.88 2.83
N GLY A 132 6.08 5.01 4.08
CA GLY A 132 4.68 5.25 4.44
C GLY A 132 4.14 6.57 3.87
N PRO A 133 4.78 7.71 4.14
CA PRO A 133 4.41 9.00 3.55
C PRO A 133 4.44 9.03 2.02
N LEU A 134 5.43 8.37 1.38
CA LEU A 134 5.47 8.24 -0.07
C LEU A 134 4.25 7.47 -0.61
N GLY A 135 3.91 6.35 0.01
CA GLY A 135 2.74 5.55 -0.37
C GLY A 135 1.43 6.31 -0.19
N GLU A 136 1.27 7.03 0.93
CA GLU A 136 0.13 7.90 1.22
C GLU A 136 0.00 9.01 0.17
N GLY A 137 1.09 9.73 -0.09
CA GLY A 137 1.13 10.79 -1.09
C GLY A 137 0.78 10.28 -2.48
N LYS A 138 1.37 9.15 -2.90
CA LYS A 138 1.07 8.55 -4.19
C LYS A 138 -0.40 8.16 -4.32
N ALA A 139 -0.99 7.52 -3.31
CA ALA A 139 -2.40 7.11 -3.36
C ALA A 139 -3.34 8.33 -3.51
N LEU A 140 -3.09 9.41 -2.77
CA LEU A 140 -3.85 10.66 -2.88
C LEU A 140 -3.70 11.29 -4.27
N LEU A 141 -2.49 11.38 -4.79
CA LEU A 141 -2.20 12.00 -6.08
C LEU A 141 -2.74 11.17 -7.25
N ASP A 142 -2.66 9.85 -7.21
CA ASP A 142 -3.28 8.94 -8.17
C ASP A 142 -4.81 9.12 -8.20
N TRP A 143 -5.42 9.27 -7.01
CA TRP A 143 -6.84 9.55 -6.91
C TRP A 143 -7.19 10.90 -7.55
N HIS A 144 -6.44 11.98 -7.29
CA HIS A 144 -6.63 13.28 -7.92
C HIS A 144 -6.52 13.22 -9.44
N ALA A 145 -5.52 12.50 -9.96
CA ALA A 145 -5.29 12.36 -11.39
C ALA A 145 -6.48 11.71 -12.13
N ARG A 146 -7.20 10.80 -11.46
CA ARG A 146 -8.29 10.00 -12.04
C ARG A 146 -9.69 10.54 -11.75
N HIS A 147 -9.85 11.51 -10.81
CA HIS A 147 -11.16 12.00 -10.36
C HIS A 147 -11.34 13.50 -10.64
N ARG A 148 -10.88 13.97 -11.81
CA ARG A 148 -10.95 15.38 -12.20
C ARG A 148 -12.36 15.87 -12.52
N PHE A 149 -13.29 14.96 -12.74
CA PHE A 149 -14.69 15.24 -13.06
C PHE A 149 -15.62 14.72 -11.97
N CYS A 150 -16.73 15.40 -11.78
CA CYS A 150 -17.74 15.04 -10.80
C CYS A 150 -18.48 13.77 -11.21
N ALA A 151 -18.53 12.77 -10.32
CA ALA A 151 -19.26 11.52 -10.58
C ALA A 151 -20.79 11.72 -10.66
N SER A 152 -21.33 12.84 -10.11
CA SER A 152 -22.77 13.12 -10.11
C SER A 152 -23.25 13.88 -11.33
N CYS A 153 -22.47 14.84 -11.87
CA CYS A 153 -22.94 15.70 -12.95
C CYS A 153 -21.95 15.86 -14.13
N GLY A 154 -20.79 15.23 -14.08
CA GLY A 154 -19.77 15.29 -15.12
C GLY A 154 -18.96 16.60 -15.21
N ALA A 155 -19.31 17.63 -14.47
CA ALA A 155 -18.59 18.91 -14.49
C ALA A 155 -17.17 18.76 -13.84
N PRO A 156 -16.21 19.65 -14.17
CA PRO A 156 -14.91 19.65 -13.53
C PRO A 156 -15.00 19.79 -12.01
N SER A 157 -14.11 19.13 -11.30
CA SER A 157 -13.95 19.23 -9.86
C SER A 157 -12.61 19.89 -9.51
N GLN A 158 -12.52 20.52 -8.35
CA GLN A 158 -11.32 21.15 -7.82
C GLN A 158 -10.88 20.52 -6.51
N SER A 159 -9.59 20.56 -6.20
CA SER A 159 -9.03 20.08 -4.93
C SER A 159 -9.51 20.95 -3.78
N GLY A 160 -9.86 20.34 -2.66
CA GLY A 160 -10.26 20.97 -1.41
C GLY A 160 -9.67 20.25 -0.20
N ALA A 161 -9.87 20.80 1.00
CA ALA A 161 -9.33 20.25 2.25
C ALA A 161 -7.84 19.85 2.14
N SER A 162 -7.05 20.74 1.51
CA SER A 162 -5.62 20.54 1.32
C SER A 162 -5.25 19.21 0.66
N GLY A 163 -6.01 18.81 -0.37
CA GLY A 163 -5.81 17.59 -1.14
C GLY A 163 -6.55 16.35 -0.60
N TRP A 164 -7.43 16.49 0.41
CA TRP A 164 -8.16 15.37 0.99
C TRP A 164 -9.62 15.25 0.53
N LYS A 165 -10.05 16.12 -0.38
CA LYS A 165 -11.33 16.03 -1.09
C LYS A 165 -11.24 16.72 -2.45
N ARG A 166 -12.23 16.48 -3.29
CA ARG A 166 -12.53 17.30 -4.47
C ARG A 166 -13.96 17.78 -4.39
N GLU A 167 -14.20 18.99 -4.87
CA GLU A 167 -15.52 19.59 -4.91
C GLU A 167 -15.90 19.93 -6.34
N CYS A 168 -17.14 19.62 -6.70
CA CYS A 168 -17.68 19.96 -8.01
C CYS A 168 -17.93 21.46 -8.10
N THR A 169 -17.43 22.10 -9.16
CA THR A 169 -17.64 23.54 -9.38
C THR A 169 -19.06 23.89 -9.80
N ALA A 170 -19.85 22.91 -10.26
CA ALA A 170 -21.21 23.13 -10.75
C ALA A 170 -22.31 22.74 -9.74
N CYS A 171 -22.23 21.54 -9.14
CA CYS A 171 -23.29 21.03 -8.25
C CYS A 171 -22.87 20.97 -6.76
N GLY A 172 -21.65 21.33 -6.41
CA GLY A 172 -21.16 21.33 -5.03
C GLY A 172 -20.93 19.93 -4.42
N ALA A 173 -21.11 18.85 -5.20
CA ALA A 173 -20.88 17.50 -4.71
C ALA A 173 -19.41 17.32 -4.26
N GLN A 174 -19.22 16.69 -3.11
CA GLN A 174 -17.90 16.39 -2.56
C GLN A 174 -17.52 14.95 -2.85
N HIS A 175 -16.26 14.74 -3.21
CA HIS A 175 -15.65 13.43 -3.47
C HIS A 175 -14.44 13.28 -2.58
N PHE A 176 -14.28 12.09 -1.99
CA PHE A 176 -13.20 11.77 -1.05
C PHE A 176 -12.27 10.73 -1.63
N PRO A 177 -10.99 10.70 -1.22
CA PRO A 177 -10.05 9.65 -1.62
C PRO A 177 -10.63 8.27 -1.36
N ARG A 178 -10.44 7.39 -2.35
CA ARG A 178 -10.93 6.02 -2.27
C ARG A 178 -9.87 5.13 -1.61
N THR A 179 -10.32 4.26 -0.70
CA THR A 179 -9.53 3.18 -0.12
C THR A 179 -10.34 1.90 -0.28
N ASP A 180 -9.87 0.98 -1.15
CA ASP A 180 -10.60 -0.25 -1.45
C ASP A 180 -10.21 -1.35 -0.45
N PRO A 181 -11.17 -1.92 0.32
CA PRO A 181 -10.88 -3.02 1.20
C PRO A 181 -10.66 -4.32 0.40
N VAL A 182 -9.57 -5.03 0.71
CA VAL A 182 -9.17 -6.30 0.10
C VAL A 182 -8.85 -7.27 1.22
N VAL A 183 -9.53 -8.40 1.30
CA VAL A 183 -9.13 -9.48 2.20
C VAL A 183 -7.98 -10.27 1.58
N ILE A 184 -7.04 -10.69 2.42
CA ILE A 184 -6.00 -11.64 2.06
C ILE A 184 -5.94 -12.69 3.16
N MET A 185 -6.03 -13.97 2.79
CA MET A 185 -6.18 -15.03 3.76
C MET A 185 -5.21 -16.17 3.58
N LEU A 186 -4.70 -16.64 4.71
CA LEU A 186 -4.02 -17.91 4.83
C LEU A 186 -5.04 -18.95 5.31
N ALA A 187 -5.56 -19.78 4.40
CA ALA A 187 -6.42 -20.88 4.76
C ALA A 187 -5.57 -22.02 5.35
N THR A 188 -5.93 -22.49 6.55
CA THR A 188 -5.15 -23.50 7.29
C THR A 188 -6.00 -24.71 7.63
N ARG A 189 -5.36 -25.90 7.63
CA ARG A 189 -5.97 -27.16 8.05
C ARG A 189 -4.93 -28.04 8.74
N GLY A 190 -5.00 -28.13 10.07
CA GLY A 190 -3.97 -28.78 10.88
C GLY A 190 -2.59 -28.17 10.61
N GLU A 191 -1.62 -29.00 10.29
CA GLU A 191 -0.23 -28.57 10.01
C GLU A 191 -0.02 -28.10 8.55
N ASN A 192 -1.09 -27.80 7.81
CA ASN A 192 -0.98 -27.38 6.41
C ASN A 192 -1.67 -26.02 6.20
N CYS A 193 -1.11 -25.23 5.26
CA CYS A 193 -1.73 -24.02 4.76
C CYS A 193 -1.85 -24.06 3.24
N LEU A 194 -2.89 -23.43 2.68
CA LEU A 194 -3.04 -23.22 1.26
C LEU A 194 -2.20 -22.02 0.84
N LEU A 195 -1.34 -22.22 -0.15
CA LEU A 195 -0.76 -21.13 -0.93
C LEU A 195 -1.01 -21.38 -2.42
N ALA A 196 -1.23 -20.29 -3.15
CA ALA A 196 -1.52 -20.30 -4.56
C ALA A 196 -0.63 -19.31 -5.32
N ARG A 197 -0.61 -19.44 -6.64
CA ARG A 197 0.10 -18.51 -7.51
C ARG A 197 -0.72 -18.13 -8.74
N GLN A 198 -0.57 -16.90 -9.13
CA GLN A 198 -1.09 -16.35 -10.39
C GLN A 198 0.01 -16.42 -11.46
N SER A 199 -0.34 -16.53 -12.74
CA SER A 199 0.58 -16.61 -13.87
C SER A 199 1.58 -15.44 -13.94
N ARG A 200 1.18 -14.27 -13.45
CA ARG A 200 2.03 -13.05 -13.37
C ARG A 200 3.09 -13.08 -12.26
N PHE A 201 3.06 -14.06 -11.37
CA PHE A 201 4.06 -14.16 -10.30
C PHE A 201 5.38 -14.69 -10.84
N ALA A 202 6.47 -14.31 -10.20
CA ALA A 202 7.77 -14.88 -10.52
C ALA A 202 7.74 -16.41 -10.37
N PRO A 203 8.45 -17.16 -11.24
CA PRO A 203 8.51 -18.62 -11.13
C PRO A 203 8.93 -19.06 -9.71
N GLY A 204 8.18 -19.99 -9.12
CA GLY A 204 8.41 -20.49 -7.75
C GLY A 204 7.78 -19.64 -6.64
N MET A 205 7.21 -18.48 -6.92
CA MET A 205 6.51 -17.67 -5.91
C MET A 205 5.09 -18.17 -5.68
N TYR A 206 4.77 -18.45 -4.41
CA TYR A 206 3.41 -18.75 -3.93
C TYR A 206 3.02 -17.75 -2.84
N SER A 207 1.74 -17.37 -2.80
CA SER A 207 1.18 -16.39 -1.88
C SER A 207 -0.15 -16.85 -1.31
N CYS A 208 -0.63 -16.12 -0.32
CA CYS A 208 -2.03 -16.21 0.12
C CYS A 208 -2.96 -15.76 -1.02
N ILE A 209 -4.19 -16.29 -1.06
CA ILE A 209 -5.27 -15.81 -1.93
C ILE A 209 -5.84 -14.51 -1.40
N ALA A 210 -6.40 -13.68 -2.29
CA ALA A 210 -6.85 -12.34 -1.91
C ALA A 210 -7.88 -11.80 -2.90
N GLY A 211 -8.97 -11.22 -2.39
CA GLY A 211 -10.00 -10.60 -3.19
C GLY A 211 -10.62 -9.36 -2.55
N PHE A 212 -11.40 -8.64 -3.35
CA PHE A 212 -12.08 -7.44 -2.88
C PHE A 212 -13.27 -7.76 -1.99
N VAL A 213 -13.48 -6.94 -0.97
CA VAL A 213 -14.73 -6.96 -0.20
C VAL A 213 -15.82 -6.33 -1.03
N GLU A 214 -16.95 -7.02 -1.19
CA GLU A 214 -18.10 -6.51 -1.94
C GLU A 214 -19.05 -5.68 -1.06
N PRO A 215 -19.86 -4.79 -1.66
CA PRO A 215 -20.82 -4.00 -0.92
C PRO A 215 -21.81 -4.90 -0.13
N GLY A 216 -21.85 -4.72 1.19
CA GLY A 216 -22.72 -5.48 2.09
C GLY A 216 -22.06 -6.67 2.76
N GLU A 217 -20.83 -7.01 2.41
CA GLU A 217 -20.09 -8.09 3.07
C GLU A 217 -19.38 -7.64 4.35
N THR A 218 -19.23 -8.57 5.28
CA THR A 218 -18.20 -8.48 6.34
C THR A 218 -16.87 -9.01 5.81
N PHE A 219 -15.76 -8.74 6.52
CA PHE A 219 -14.45 -9.31 6.14
C PHE A 219 -14.44 -10.82 6.15
N GLU A 220 -15.12 -11.41 7.17
CA GLU A 220 -15.21 -12.84 7.33
C GLU A 220 -16.01 -13.49 6.19
N ASP A 221 -17.06 -12.83 5.71
CA ASP A 221 -17.86 -13.33 4.59
C ASP A 221 -17.10 -13.21 3.28
N ALA A 222 -16.40 -12.10 3.05
CA ALA A 222 -15.50 -11.94 1.91
C ALA A 222 -14.39 -13.01 1.91
N VAL A 223 -13.76 -13.31 3.06
CA VAL A 223 -12.79 -14.40 3.20
C VAL A 223 -13.39 -15.76 2.82
N ARG A 224 -14.63 -16.04 3.27
CA ARG A 224 -15.32 -17.32 2.95
C ARG A 224 -15.66 -17.42 1.47
N ARG A 225 -16.15 -16.34 0.86
CA ARG A 225 -16.50 -16.29 -0.56
C ARG A 225 -15.27 -16.47 -1.43
N GLU A 226 -14.25 -15.64 -1.25
CA GLU A 226 -13.02 -15.69 -2.05
C GLU A 226 -12.29 -17.04 -1.90
N THR A 227 -12.24 -17.61 -0.68
CA THR A 227 -11.64 -18.92 -0.46
C THR A 227 -12.40 -20.03 -1.17
N TRP A 228 -13.73 -19.90 -1.26
CA TRP A 228 -14.58 -20.84 -1.99
C TRP A 228 -14.45 -20.65 -3.51
N GLU A 229 -14.52 -19.42 -4.00
CA GLU A 229 -14.47 -19.10 -5.43
C GLU A 229 -13.11 -19.48 -6.05
N GLU A 230 -12.00 -19.09 -5.41
CA GLU A 230 -10.67 -19.33 -5.96
C GLU A 230 -10.13 -20.74 -5.71
N ALA A 231 -10.54 -21.42 -4.63
CA ALA A 231 -9.93 -22.69 -4.21
C ALA A 231 -10.92 -23.82 -3.86
N GLY A 232 -12.24 -23.63 -3.92
CA GLY A 232 -13.23 -24.64 -3.57
C GLY A 232 -13.24 -25.03 -2.09
N LEU A 233 -12.62 -24.22 -1.21
CA LEU A 233 -12.52 -24.53 0.20
C LEU A 233 -13.61 -23.84 1.01
N ARG A 234 -14.37 -24.63 1.78
CA ARG A 234 -15.30 -24.10 2.79
C ARG A 234 -14.53 -23.62 3.99
N THR A 235 -14.86 -22.43 4.47
CA THR A 235 -14.16 -21.76 5.56
C THR A 235 -15.02 -21.65 6.80
N GLY A 236 -14.47 -22.06 7.94
CA GLY A 236 -15.06 -21.94 9.29
C GLY A 236 -14.69 -20.62 9.96
N THR A 237 -13.93 -20.71 11.05
CA THR A 237 -13.44 -19.55 11.80
C THR A 237 -12.52 -18.70 10.94
N VAL A 238 -12.66 -17.37 11.06
CA VAL A 238 -11.77 -16.37 10.42
C VAL A 238 -11.25 -15.45 11.51
N ARG A 239 -9.93 -15.26 11.54
CA ARG A 239 -9.29 -14.40 12.52
C ARG A 239 -8.44 -13.34 11.85
N TYR A 240 -8.68 -12.07 12.19
CA TYR A 240 -7.82 -10.95 11.77
C TYR A 240 -6.43 -11.04 12.40
N ILE A 241 -5.40 -10.80 11.59
CA ILE A 241 -3.99 -10.84 12.02
C ILE A 241 -3.30 -9.47 11.86
N ALA A 242 -3.46 -8.82 10.71
CA ALA A 242 -2.80 -7.57 10.37
C ALA A 242 -3.54 -6.84 9.25
N SER A 243 -3.22 -5.55 9.04
CA SER A 243 -3.61 -4.82 7.85
C SER A 243 -2.41 -4.14 7.21
N GLN A 244 -2.51 -3.85 5.91
CA GLN A 244 -1.45 -3.20 5.14
C GLN A 244 -2.03 -2.18 4.18
N PRO A 245 -1.64 -0.89 4.26
CA PRO A 245 -1.85 0.05 3.17
C PRO A 245 -1.16 -0.46 1.90
N TRP A 246 -1.91 -0.49 0.79
CA TRP A 246 -1.41 -1.01 -0.48
C TRP A 246 -1.67 0.01 -1.60
N PRO A 247 -0.73 0.96 -1.83
CA PRO A 247 -0.92 2.11 -2.74
C PRO A 247 -0.80 1.73 -4.22
N PHE A 248 -1.58 0.70 -4.65
CA PHE A 248 -1.62 0.20 -6.03
C PHE A 248 -3.06 -0.09 -6.50
N PRO A 249 -3.87 0.95 -6.82
CA PRO A 249 -3.60 2.36 -6.57
C PRO A 249 -3.87 2.82 -5.15
N GLY A 250 -4.81 2.22 -4.40
CA GLY A 250 -5.23 2.68 -3.07
C GLY A 250 -6.08 1.65 -2.34
N SER A 251 -5.52 0.47 -2.02
CA SER A 251 -6.21 -0.57 -1.25
C SER A 251 -5.76 -0.60 0.20
N LEU A 252 -6.62 -1.15 1.05
CA LEU A 252 -6.29 -1.62 2.39
C LEU A 252 -6.39 -3.13 2.41
N MET A 253 -5.25 -3.82 2.49
CA MET A 253 -5.22 -5.26 2.68
C MET A 253 -5.57 -5.61 4.13
N ILE A 254 -6.49 -6.56 4.30
CA ILE A 254 -6.99 -7.05 5.59
C ILE A 254 -6.60 -8.52 5.68
N GLY A 255 -5.54 -8.80 6.43
CA GLY A 255 -4.93 -10.12 6.54
C GLY A 255 -5.60 -10.98 7.61
N CYS A 256 -6.03 -12.16 7.21
CA CYS A 256 -6.71 -13.12 8.06
C CYS A 256 -6.05 -14.51 7.99
N ILE A 257 -6.14 -15.28 9.08
CA ILE A 257 -5.99 -16.73 9.06
C ILE A 257 -7.40 -17.31 9.09
N ALA A 258 -7.66 -18.32 8.25
CA ALA A 258 -8.98 -18.90 8.05
C ALA A 258 -8.93 -20.43 8.16
N GLN A 259 -9.83 -21.04 8.94
CA GLN A 259 -9.92 -22.48 9.08
C GLN A 259 -10.56 -23.10 7.85
N ALA A 260 -9.87 -23.96 7.12
CA ALA A 260 -10.47 -24.77 6.05
C ALA A 260 -11.20 -25.99 6.64
N LEU A 261 -12.44 -26.21 6.18
CA LEU A 261 -13.30 -27.32 6.63
C LEU A 261 -13.21 -28.57 5.75
N ASN A 262 -12.63 -28.45 4.55
CA ASN A 262 -12.33 -29.54 3.62
C ASN A 262 -10.90 -29.37 3.07
N ASP A 263 -10.40 -30.38 2.37
CA ASP A 263 -9.02 -30.47 1.87
C ASP A 263 -8.92 -30.60 0.35
N ASP A 264 -10.04 -30.89 -0.32
CA ASP A 264 -10.08 -30.99 -1.77
C ASP A 264 -10.01 -29.56 -2.38
N ILE A 265 -8.89 -29.25 -3.01
CA ILE A 265 -8.67 -27.96 -3.68
C ILE A 265 -9.22 -28.05 -5.09
N VAL A 266 -10.09 -27.12 -5.43
CA VAL A 266 -10.64 -26.92 -6.79
C VAL A 266 -10.35 -25.48 -7.18
N LEU A 267 -9.31 -25.27 -7.98
CA LEU A 267 -8.86 -23.94 -8.36
C LEU A 267 -9.75 -23.34 -9.46
N ASP A 268 -10.01 -22.05 -9.34
CA ASP A 268 -10.43 -21.26 -10.51
C ASP A 268 -9.20 -20.99 -11.39
N GLU A 269 -9.09 -21.76 -12.48
CA GLU A 269 -7.96 -21.66 -13.44
C GLU A 269 -7.94 -20.34 -14.22
N THR A 270 -8.98 -19.50 -14.12
CA THR A 270 -9.00 -18.17 -14.73
C THR A 270 -8.19 -17.16 -13.90
N GLU A 271 -8.07 -17.38 -12.61
CA GLU A 271 -7.36 -16.50 -11.69
C GLU A 271 -6.05 -17.10 -11.17
N LEU A 272 -6.03 -18.41 -10.91
CA LEU A 272 -4.90 -19.11 -10.30
C LEU A 272 -4.28 -20.14 -11.26
N GLU A 273 -2.97 -20.03 -11.46
CA GLU A 273 -2.20 -21.00 -12.25
C GLU A 273 -1.94 -22.30 -11.48
N ALA A 274 -1.73 -22.21 -10.19
CA ALA A 274 -1.50 -23.35 -9.31
C ALA A 274 -1.82 -23.01 -7.86
N GLY A 275 -2.21 -24.03 -7.09
CA GLY A 275 -2.43 -23.93 -5.64
C GLY A 275 -2.33 -25.31 -5.01
N ARG A 276 -1.74 -25.38 -3.83
CA ARG A 276 -1.63 -26.62 -3.08
C ARG A 276 -1.48 -26.38 -1.58
N TRP A 277 -1.66 -27.43 -0.84
CA TRP A 277 -1.30 -27.48 0.57
C TRP A 277 0.23 -27.49 0.74
N PHE A 278 0.71 -26.65 1.64
CA PHE A 278 2.09 -26.59 2.11
C PHE A 278 2.13 -26.93 3.59
N SER A 279 3.01 -27.84 3.97
CA SER A 279 3.24 -28.14 5.38
C SER A 279 3.89 -26.94 6.09
N ARG A 280 3.75 -26.89 7.42
CA ARG A 280 4.43 -25.88 8.26
C ARG A 280 5.95 -25.87 8.03
N THR A 281 6.53 -27.04 7.81
CA THR A 281 7.98 -27.17 7.49
C THR A 281 8.32 -26.51 6.15
N GLU A 282 7.55 -26.77 5.09
CA GLU A 282 7.74 -26.10 3.78
C GLU A 282 7.55 -24.59 3.89
N ALA A 283 6.53 -24.13 4.61
CA ALA A 283 6.29 -22.72 4.86
C ALA A 283 7.49 -22.04 5.57
N LEU A 284 8.10 -22.70 6.55
CA LEU A 284 9.31 -22.22 7.22
C LEU A 284 10.51 -22.16 6.28
N GLN A 285 10.69 -23.17 5.41
CA GLN A 285 11.75 -23.17 4.39
C GLN A 285 11.54 -22.04 3.38
N MET A 286 10.31 -21.80 2.91
CA MET A 286 9.97 -20.70 2.01
C MET A 286 10.25 -19.33 2.64
N LEU A 287 9.94 -19.15 3.92
CA LEU A 287 10.23 -17.91 4.67
C LEU A 287 11.73 -17.62 4.78
N LYS A 288 12.55 -18.69 4.83
CA LYS A 288 14.02 -18.60 4.89
C LYS A 288 14.69 -18.55 3.51
N GLY A 289 13.96 -18.86 2.43
CA GLY A 289 14.54 -19.04 1.09
C GLY A 289 15.35 -20.32 0.93
N GLU A 290 15.00 -21.37 1.68
CA GLU A 290 15.72 -22.67 1.78
C GLU A 290 14.88 -23.84 1.26
N HIS A 291 13.76 -23.57 0.56
CA HIS A 291 12.91 -24.66 0.03
C HIS A 291 13.65 -25.43 -1.07
N PRO A 292 13.67 -26.78 -1.04
CA PRO A 292 14.46 -27.60 -1.96
C PRO A 292 14.10 -27.40 -3.44
N ASP A 293 12.85 -27.12 -3.74
CA ASP A 293 12.37 -26.85 -5.11
C ASP A 293 12.45 -25.36 -5.48
N ASN A 294 13.20 -24.53 -4.74
CA ASN A 294 13.30 -23.08 -4.92
C ASN A 294 11.94 -22.35 -4.84
N LEU A 295 10.98 -22.88 -4.09
CA LEU A 295 9.72 -22.20 -3.84
C LEU A 295 9.93 -21.14 -2.75
N PHE A 296 9.24 -20.01 -2.90
CA PHE A 296 9.34 -18.89 -1.98
C PHE A 296 8.02 -18.12 -1.83
N CYS A 297 7.88 -17.43 -0.72
CA CYS A 297 6.75 -16.55 -0.45
C CYS A 297 7.08 -15.08 -0.77
N PRO A 298 6.07 -14.19 -0.84
CA PRO A 298 6.30 -12.76 -1.00
C PRO A 298 7.28 -12.20 0.03
N PRO A 299 8.00 -11.11 -0.30
CA PRO A 299 9.04 -10.56 0.56
C PRO A 299 8.46 -10.04 1.88
N HIS A 300 9.33 -9.89 2.88
CA HIS A 300 8.98 -9.50 4.26
C HIS A 300 8.07 -8.27 4.38
N MET A 301 8.10 -7.34 3.42
CA MET A 301 7.24 -6.17 3.43
C MET A 301 5.76 -6.48 3.09
N ALA A 302 5.47 -7.63 2.49
CA ALA A 302 4.12 -8.00 2.06
C ALA A 302 3.37 -8.67 3.22
N ILE A 303 2.09 -8.33 3.38
CA ILE A 303 1.22 -8.90 4.41
C ILE A 303 1.10 -10.42 4.32
N ALA A 304 1.18 -11.02 3.11
CA ALA A 304 1.22 -12.47 2.93
C ALA A 304 2.38 -13.13 3.68
N ASN A 305 3.57 -12.51 3.69
CA ASN A 305 4.70 -12.97 4.50
C ASN A 305 4.39 -12.88 6.00
N THR A 306 3.73 -11.81 6.42
CA THR A 306 3.31 -11.61 7.82
C THR A 306 2.33 -12.69 8.26
N LEU A 307 1.35 -13.05 7.41
CA LEU A 307 0.38 -14.13 7.69
C LEU A 307 1.08 -15.48 7.80
N LEU A 308 1.94 -15.80 6.83
CA LEU A 308 2.67 -17.07 6.83
C LEU A 308 3.57 -17.19 8.06
N LYS A 309 4.24 -16.09 8.45
CA LYS A 309 5.06 -16.04 9.66
C LYS A 309 4.22 -16.19 10.93
N ALA A 310 3.08 -15.49 11.03
CA ALA A 310 2.18 -15.59 12.17
C ALA A 310 1.74 -17.05 12.41
N TRP A 311 1.40 -17.77 11.36
CA TRP A 311 1.03 -19.18 11.45
C TRP A 311 2.23 -20.09 11.67
N ALA A 312 3.26 -20.03 10.81
CA ALA A 312 4.33 -21.02 10.78
C ALA A 312 5.35 -20.86 11.93
N VAL A 313 5.58 -19.62 12.39
CA VAL A 313 6.58 -19.31 13.42
C VAL A 313 5.94 -19.05 14.77
N ASP A 314 4.90 -18.19 14.80
CA ASP A 314 4.30 -17.71 16.05
C ASP A 314 3.17 -18.62 16.56
N GLY A 315 2.75 -19.63 15.75
CA GLY A 315 1.73 -20.62 16.13
C GLY A 315 0.30 -20.08 16.16
N GLU A 316 0.02 -19.00 15.42
CA GLU A 316 -1.32 -18.44 15.34
C GLU A 316 -2.24 -19.34 14.51
N GLU A 317 -3.43 -19.58 15.03
CA GLU A 317 -4.50 -20.40 14.42
C GLU A 317 -5.74 -19.54 14.15
N ALA A 318 -6.67 -20.03 13.32
CA ALA A 318 -7.93 -19.35 13.00
C ALA A 318 -8.93 -19.35 14.17
#